data_66f09725ec9c730d8cbbb031a9a86140
#
_entry.id   66f09725ec9c730d8cbbb031a9a86140
#
_cell.length_a   1.000
_cell.length_b   1.000
_cell.length_c   1.000
_cell.angle_alpha   90.00
_cell.angle_beta   90.00
_cell.angle_gamma   90.00
#
_symmetry.space_group_name_H-M   'P 1'
#
loop_
_entity.id
_entity.type
_entity.pdbx_description
1 polymer ?
#
loop_
_entity_poly.entity_id
_entity_poly.type
_entity_poly.pdbx_seq_one_letter_code
_entity_poly.pdbx_strand_id
1 'polypeptide(L)'
;EIGVKSEEGRGTTFWFTLPYVTGKPCETPCGEIPTVSVEKDKLTILIAEDNDSNYRLFETILRRDYRLIHARDGEQAVELCRTEHPHLILMDINMPVMNGYEAAAEIRKFAAEIPIVAVTAYAYASDEQKIMQNGFTGYMPKPINAPQLKKQILDILRERITLI
;
A
#
# COMPACT_ATOMS: atom_id res chain seq x y z
N GLU A 1 26.65 13.82 -10.93
CA GLU A 1 27.82 12.91 -10.99
C GLU A 1 27.72 11.87 -9.88
N ILE A 2 28.31 10.72 -10.09
CA ILE A 2 28.44 9.64 -9.11
C ILE A 2 29.88 9.17 -9.09
N GLY A 3 30.42 8.84 -7.92
CA GLY A 3 31.76 8.32 -7.79
C GLY A 3 31.92 7.41 -6.60
N VAL A 4 33.03 6.68 -6.61
CA VAL A 4 33.44 5.78 -5.53
C VAL A 4 34.91 5.97 -5.24
N LYS A 5 35.26 5.97 -3.95
CA LYS A 5 36.63 5.92 -3.46
C LYS A 5 36.76 4.78 -2.47
N SER A 6 37.68 3.87 -2.72
CA SER A 6 37.91 2.69 -1.86
C SER A 6 39.38 2.58 -1.53
N GLU A 7 39.69 2.32 -0.27
CA GLU A 7 41.04 1.99 0.20
C GLU A 7 41.01 0.69 0.98
N GLU A 8 41.87 -0.24 0.62
CA GLU A 8 41.97 -1.53 1.28
C GLU A 8 42.25 -1.38 2.78
N GLY A 9 41.45 -2.00 3.64
CA GLY A 9 41.51 -1.87 5.09
C GLY A 9 40.90 -0.59 5.67
N ARG A 10 40.44 0.37 4.85
CA ARG A 10 39.84 1.63 5.29
C ARG A 10 38.38 1.79 4.88
N GLY A 11 37.88 0.92 3.99
CA GLY A 11 36.50 0.93 3.55
C GLY A 11 36.26 1.67 2.23
N THR A 12 35.00 1.83 1.91
CA THR A 12 34.55 2.41 0.62
C THR A 12 33.57 3.55 0.86
N THR A 13 33.79 4.68 0.18
CA THR A 13 32.88 5.82 0.17
C THR A 13 32.26 5.96 -1.22
N PHE A 14 30.94 5.94 -1.28
CA PHE A 14 30.17 6.33 -2.46
C PHE A 14 29.70 7.78 -2.30
N TRP A 15 29.77 8.56 -3.37
CA TRP A 15 29.25 9.91 -3.38
C TRP A 15 28.48 10.18 -4.67
N PHE A 16 27.50 11.07 -4.61
CA PHE A 16 26.75 11.53 -5.78
C PHE A 16 26.36 13.00 -5.60
N THR A 17 26.22 13.69 -6.73
CA THR A 17 25.71 15.05 -6.78
C THR A 17 24.34 15.05 -7.41
N LEU A 18 23.39 15.75 -6.76
CA LEU A 18 22.08 16.03 -7.31
C LEU A 18 22.00 17.50 -7.71
N PRO A 19 21.36 17.84 -8.84
CA PRO A 19 21.06 19.22 -9.14
C PRO A 19 20.09 19.75 -8.08
N TYR A 20 20.54 20.75 -7.32
CA TYR A 20 19.67 21.44 -6.37
C TYR A 20 19.01 22.62 -7.07
N VAL A 21 17.76 22.45 -7.44
CA VAL A 21 16.94 23.55 -7.96
C VAL A 21 16.23 24.18 -6.76
N THR A 22 16.62 25.39 -6.40
CA THR A 22 15.83 26.20 -5.47
C THR A 22 14.54 26.61 -6.17
N GLY A 23 13.53 25.75 -6.14
CA GLY A 23 12.19 26.12 -6.55
C GLY A 23 11.66 27.16 -5.57
N LYS A 24 11.12 28.27 -6.08
CA LYS A 24 10.20 29.09 -5.27
C LYS A 24 9.10 28.16 -4.74
N PRO A 25 8.60 28.37 -3.51
CA PRO A 25 7.45 27.64 -3.03
C PRO A 25 6.37 27.69 -4.10
N CYS A 26 5.88 26.56 -4.54
CA CYS A 26 4.81 26.51 -5.52
C CYS A 26 3.56 27.06 -4.84
N GLU A 27 3.27 28.35 -5.06
CA GLU A 27 2.00 28.99 -4.71
C GLU A 27 0.92 28.64 -5.76
N THR A 28 0.93 27.44 -6.27
CA THR A 28 -0.22 26.94 -6.99
C THR A 28 -1.24 26.54 -5.93
N PRO A 29 -2.40 27.20 -5.84
CA PRO A 29 -3.47 26.68 -5.01
C PRO A 29 -3.75 25.29 -5.53
N CYS A 30 -3.55 24.29 -4.67
CA CYS A 30 -3.99 22.93 -4.95
C CYS A 30 -5.48 23.06 -5.23
N GLY A 31 -5.86 22.98 -6.51
CA GLY A 31 -7.25 23.08 -6.91
C GLY A 31 -8.05 22.11 -6.03
N GLU A 32 -9.03 22.64 -5.35
CA GLU A 32 -9.94 21.88 -4.54
C GLU A 32 -10.56 20.81 -5.44
N ILE A 33 -10.05 19.58 -5.33
CA ILE A 33 -10.78 18.43 -5.83
C ILE A 33 -12.10 18.47 -5.07
N PRO A 34 -13.27 18.50 -5.74
CA PRO A 34 -14.54 18.57 -5.06
C PRO A 34 -14.59 17.39 -4.07
N THR A 35 -14.41 17.71 -2.79
CA THR A 35 -14.57 16.78 -1.70
C THR A 35 -16.04 16.46 -1.61
N VAL A 36 -16.46 15.38 -2.26
CA VAL A 36 -17.67 14.70 -1.83
C VAL A 36 -17.33 14.27 -0.40
N SER A 37 -17.94 14.95 0.56
CA SER A 37 -17.83 14.64 1.98
C SER A 37 -18.61 13.36 2.27
N VAL A 38 -18.13 12.24 1.77
CA VAL A 38 -18.39 10.96 2.39
C VAL A 38 -17.71 11.04 3.75
N GLU A 39 -18.42 10.74 4.83
CA GLU A 39 -17.86 10.71 6.18
C GLU A 39 -16.63 9.79 6.18
N LYS A 40 -15.47 10.36 5.85
CA LYS A 40 -14.19 9.65 5.68
C LYS A 40 -13.76 8.94 6.96
N ASP A 41 -14.24 9.41 8.11
CA ASP A 41 -13.94 8.85 9.43
C ASP A 41 -14.51 7.43 9.63
N LYS A 42 -15.35 6.95 8.72
CA LYS A 42 -15.96 5.61 8.79
C LYS A 42 -15.28 4.54 7.92
N LEU A 43 -14.45 4.92 6.94
CA LEU A 43 -13.80 3.95 6.07
C LEU A 43 -12.55 3.38 6.72
N THR A 44 -12.52 2.07 6.88
CA THR A 44 -11.42 1.33 7.53
C THR A 44 -10.61 0.58 6.50
N ILE A 45 -9.29 0.76 6.54
CA ILE A 45 -8.33 0.02 5.71
C ILE A 45 -7.48 -0.86 6.62
N LEU A 46 -7.46 -2.17 6.34
CA LEU A 46 -6.55 -3.11 6.96
C LEU A 46 -5.25 -3.16 6.14
N ILE A 47 -4.12 -2.99 6.80
CA ILE A 47 -2.79 -3.05 6.19
C ILE A 47 -2.05 -4.23 6.80
N ALA A 48 -1.79 -5.26 5.98
CA ALA A 48 -0.99 -6.41 6.33
C ALA A 48 0.42 -6.21 5.80
N GLU A 49 1.36 -5.92 6.70
CA GLU A 49 2.76 -5.63 6.41
C GLU A 49 3.60 -5.97 7.64
N ASP A 50 4.59 -6.84 7.50
CA ASP A 50 5.44 -7.30 8.61
C ASP A 50 6.54 -6.29 8.98
N ASN A 51 6.89 -5.38 8.07
CA ASN A 51 7.92 -4.37 8.28
C ASN A 51 7.33 -3.06 8.80
N ASP A 52 7.68 -2.68 10.04
CA ASP A 52 7.21 -1.46 10.69
C ASP A 52 7.54 -0.18 9.89
N SER A 53 8.64 -0.14 9.14
CA SER A 53 9.02 1.03 8.34
C SER A 53 8.10 1.18 7.12
N ASN A 54 7.74 0.08 6.47
CA ASN A 54 6.78 0.06 5.38
C ASN A 54 5.38 0.42 5.88
N TYR A 55 4.96 -0.13 7.02
CA TYR A 55 3.68 0.23 7.63
C TYR A 55 3.60 1.74 7.95
N ARG A 56 4.64 2.32 8.53
CA ARG A 56 4.70 3.77 8.80
C ARG A 56 4.57 4.63 7.54
N LEU A 57 5.05 4.16 6.41
CA LEU A 57 4.86 4.85 5.14
C LEU A 57 3.37 4.89 4.77
N PHE A 58 2.66 3.76 4.82
CA PHE A 58 1.23 3.72 4.59
C PHE A 58 0.47 4.59 5.61
N GLU A 59 0.81 4.49 6.88
CA GLU A 59 0.22 5.31 7.93
C GLU A 59 0.37 6.81 7.63
N THR A 60 1.56 7.25 7.24
CA THR A 60 1.82 8.65 6.90
C THR A 60 0.98 9.13 5.72
N ILE A 61 0.78 8.28 4.72
CA ILE A 61 0.03 8.60 3.50
C ILE A 61 -1.48 8.62 3.76
N LEU A 62 -2.01 7.67 4.56
CA LEU A 62 -3.44 7.34 4.61
C LEU A 62 -4.16 7.76 5.90
N ARG A 63 -3.47 7.94 7.03
CA ARG A 63 -4.08 8.19 8.35
C ARG A 63 -4.98 9.43 8.44
N ARG A 64 -4.79 10.40 7.53
CA ARG A 64 -5.63 11.62 7.48
C ARG A 64 -6.99 11.37 6.85
N ASP A 65 -7.08 10.33 6.01
CA ASP A 65 -8.24 10.09 5.16
C ASP A 65 -9.02 8.83 5.59
N TYR A 66 -8.39 7.91 6.35
CA TYR A 66 -8.94 6.59 6.68
C TYR A 66 -8.60 6.16 8.11
N ARG A 67 -9.45 5.30 8.70
CA ARG A 67 -9.09 4.52 9.89
C ARG A 67 -8.20 3.36 9.45
N LEU A 68 -7.04 3.20 10.07
CA LEU A 68 -6.07 2.17 9.71
C LEU A 68 -6.00 1.09 10.80
N ILE A 69 -5.92 -0.16 10.36
CA ILE A 69 -5.67 -1.33 11.20
C ILE A 69 -4.41 -2.00 10.67
N HIS A 70 -3.52 -2.42 11.56
CA HIS A 70 -2.26 -3.05 11.22
C HIS A 70 -2.28 -4.54 11.59
N ALA A 71 -1.98 -5.40 10.61
CA ALA A 71 -1.65 -6.80 10.79
C ALA A 71 -0.17 -7.02 10.46
N ARG A 72 0.53 -7.80 11.27
CA ARG A 72 1.97 -8.07 11.11
C ARG A 72 2.27 -9.35 10.32
N ASP A 73 1.25 -10.12 10.05
CA ASP A 73 1.31 -11.36 9.29
C ASP A 73 -0.06 -11.71 8.71
N GLY A 74 -0.11 -12.76 7.90
CA GLY A 74 -1.34 -13.18 7.24
C GLY A 74 -2.39 -13.73 8.20
N GLU A 75 -2.02 -14.38 9.29
CA GLU A 75 -2.97 -14.91 10.29
C GLU A 75 -3.69 -13.76 10.98
N GLN A 76 -2.94 -12.75 11.44
CA GLN A 76 -3.52 -11.54 12.02
C GLN A 76 -4.42 -10.81 11.01
N ALA A 77 -4.03 -10.76 9.73
CA ALA A 77 -4.85 -10.15 8.69
C ALA A 77 -6.20 -10.86 8.53
N VAL A 78 -6.23 -12.19 8.56
CA VAL A 78 -7.47 -12.97 8.50
C VAL A 78 -8.34 -12.72 9.74
N GLU A 79 -7.76 -12.72 10.93
CA GLU A 79 -8.50 -12.49 12.19
C GLU A 79 -9.07 -11.06 12.25
N LEU A 80 -8.24 -10.06 11.96
CA LEU A 80 -8.66 -8.65 11.95
C LEU A 80 -9.67 -8.35 10.85
N CYS A 81 -9.58 -9.01 9.70
CA CYS A 81 -10.60 -8.91 8.66
C CYS A 81 -11.95 -9.42 9.16
N ARG A 82 -11.96 -10.50 9.94
CA ARG A 82 -13.18 -11.11 10.48
C ARG A 82 -13.83 -10.28 11.59
N THR A 83 -13.02 -9.65 12.43
CA THR A 83 -13.50 -8.91 13.61
C THR A 83 -13.81 -7.44 13.32
N GLU A 84 -13.00 -6.79 12.49
CA GLU A 84 -13.06 -5.36 12.23
C GLU A 84 -13.81 -4.98 10.94
N HIS A 85 -14.11 -5.94 10.08
CA HIS A 85 -14.84 -5.75 8.81
C HIS A 85 -14.30 -4.58 7.98
N PRO A 86 -13.03 -4.57 7.55
CA PRO A 86 -12.45 -3.48 6.81
C PRO A 86 -13.11 -3.30 5.44
N HIS A 87 -13.08 -2.09 4.92
CA HIS A 87 -13.63 -1.76 3.60
C HIS A 87 -12.66 -2.07 2.45
N LEU A 88 -11.35 -2.15 2.76
CA LEU A 88 -10.28 -2.48 1.83
C LEU A 88 -9.10 -3.08 2.61
N ILE A 89 -8.38 -4.00 1.98
CA ILE A 89 -7.16 -4.61 2.52
C ILE A 89 -5.98 -4.30 1.59
N LEU A 90 -4.92 -3.74 2.16
CA LEU A 90 -3.59 -3.68 1.53
C LEU A 90 -2.78 -4.84 2.09
N MET A 91 -2.35 -5.76 1.25
CA MET A 91 -1.76 -7.03 1.66
C MET A 91 -0.37 -7.20 1.06
N ASP A 92 0.68 -7.19 1.89
CA ASP A 92 1.98 -7.67 1.42
C ASP A 92 1.89 -9.16 1.08
N ILE A 93 2.55 -9.54 -0.01
CA ILE A 93 2.62 -10.94 -0.42
C ILE A 93 3.62 -11.71 0.44
N ASN A 94 4.74 -11.08 0.78
CA ASN A 94 5.85 -11.74 1.47
C ASN A 94 5.83 -11.43 2.97
N MET A 95 5.03 -12.19 3.71
CA MET A 95 4.97 -12.09 5.17
C MET A 95 5.34 -13.41 5.85
N PRO A 96 5.84 -13.38 7.09
CA PRO A 96 6.09 -14.58 7.90
C PRO A 96 4.78 -15.23 8.32
N VAL A 97 4.86 -16.46 8.84
CA VAL A 97 3.77 -17.27 9.38
C VAL A 97 2.79 -17.71 8.30
N MET A 98 2.05 -16.74 7.71
CA MET A 98 1.12 -16.95 6.60
C MET A 98 1.39 -15.85 5.56
N ASN A 99 1.68 -16.23 4.32
CA ASN A 99 1.91 -15.30 3.24
C ASN A 99 0.61 -14.65 2.72
N GLY A 100 0.74 -13.58 1.91
CA GLY A 100 -0.43 -12.84 1.44
C GLY A 100 -1.36 -13.63 0.53
N TYR A 101 -0.87 -14.63 -0.21
CA TYR A 101 -1.73 -15.49 -1.03
C TYR A 101 -2.59 -16.41 -0.17
N GLU A 102 -2.00 -17.02 0.85
CA GLU A 102 -2.71 -17.88 1.80
C GLU A 102 -3.74 -17.07 2.58
N ALA A 103 -3.36 -15.89 3.07
CA ALA A 103 -4.27 -15.00 3.78
C ALA A 103 -5.45 -14.56 2.90
N ALA A 104 -5.19 -14.17 1.64
CA ALA A 104 -6.25 -13.80 0.71
C ALA A 104 -7.21 -14.98 0.45
N ALA A 105 -6.69 -16.19 0.25
CA ALA A 105 -7.52 -17.38 0.06
C ALA A 105 -8.41 -17.69 1.29
N GLU A 106 -7.88 -17.51 2.52
CA GLU A 106 -8.67 -17.67 3.74
C GLU A 106 -9.76 -16.59 3.87
N ILE A 107 -9.41 -15.32 3.60
CA ILE A 107 -10.35 -14.20 3.63
C ILE A 107 -11.48 -14.41 2.62
N ARG A 108 -11.19 -14.89 1.42
CA ARG A 108 -12.22 -15.14 0.38
C ARG A 108 -13.27 -16.16 0.77
N LYS A 109 -12.99 -17.06 1.72
CA LYS A 109 -13.97 -18.05 2.20
C LYS A 109 -15.15 -17.41 2.95
N PHE A 110 -14.94 -16.25 3.59
CA PHE A 110 -15.97 -15.58 4.39
C PHE A 110 -16.25 -14.13 3.99
N ALA A 111 -15.37 -13.51 3.22
CA ALA A 111 -15.46 -12.13 2.78
C ALA A 111 -15.10 -12.01 1.28
N ALA A 112 -15.90 -12.64 0.43
CA ALA A 112 -15.67 -12.71 -1.01
C ALA A 112 -15.59 -11.33 -1.67
N GLU A 113 -16.36 -10.37 -1.12
CA GLU A 113 -16.54 -9.04 -1.71
C GLU A 113 -15.51 -8.00 -1.26
N ILE A 114 -14.74 -8.21 -0.18
CA ILE A 114 -13.77 -7.20 0.29
C ILE A 114 -12.66 -7.04 -0.75
N PRO A 115 -12.35 -5.82 -1.22
CA PRO A 115 -11.23 -5.61 -2.12
C PRO A 115 -9.91 -5.86 -1.39
N ILE A 116 -9.05 -6.67 -2.00
CA ILE A 116 -7.71 -6.97 -1.52
C ILE A 116 -6.72 -6.51 -2.59
N VAL A 117 -5.88 -5.54 -2.25
CA VAL A 117 -4.81 -5.03 -3.11
C VAL A 117 -3.49 -5.63 -2.66
N ALA A 118 -2.85 -6.38 -3.54
CA ALA A 118 -1.52 -6.93 -3.27
C ALA A 118 -0.47 -5.82 -3.27
N VAL A 119 0.42 -5.83 -2.29
CA VAL A 119 1.61 -4.98 -2.25
C VAL A 119 2.82 -5.88 -2.48
N THR A 120 3.61 -5.64 -3.53
CA THR A 120 4.67 -6.56 -3.92
C THR A 120 5.93 -5.87 -4.39
N ALA A 121 7.09 -6.45 -4.05
CA ALA A 121 8.37 -6.04 -4.61
C ALA A 121 8.57 -6.50 -6.07
N TYR A 122 7.77 -7.46 -6.54
CA TYR A 122 7.87 -8.05 -7.86
C TYR A 122 6.61 -7.69 -8.67
N ALA A 123 6.76 -6.85 -9.68
CA ALA A 123 5.70 -6.40 -10.57
C ALA A 123 6.00 -6.79 -12.03
N TYR A 124 6.35 -8.06 -12.27
CA TYR A 124 6.46 -8.55 -13.62
C TYR A 124 5.08 -8.94 -14.17
N ALA A 125 4.88 -8.82 -15.48
CA ALA A 125 3.61 -9.14 -16.12
C ALA A 125 3.12 -10.59 -15.86
N SER A 126 4.04 -11.52 -15.57
CA SER A 126 3.73 -12.89 -15.14
C SER A 126 3.10 -12.96 -13.75
N ASP A 127 3.45 -12.01 -12.86
CA ASP A 127 2.97 -12.01 -11.47
C ASP A 127 1.58 -11.40 -11.37
N GLU A 128 1.22 -10.48 -12.25
CA GLU A 128 -0.11 -9.88 -12.32
C GLU A 128 -1.21 -10.93 -12.50
N GLN A 129 -1.04 -11.83 -13.46
CA GLN A 129 -1.99 -12.91 -13.69
C GLN A 129 -2.13 -13.83 -12.48
N LYS A 130 -1.02 -14.15 -11.83
CA LYS A 130 -1.00 -14.97 -10.62
C LYS A 130 -1.72 -14.28 -9.46
N ILE A 131 -1.47 -12.98 -9.27
CA ILE A 131 -2.11 -12.17 -8.23
C ILE A 131 -3.64 -12.18 -8.44
N MET A 132 -4.10 -11.86 -9.63
CA MET A 132 -5.53 -11.79 -9.94
C MET A 132 -6.22 -13.17 -9.80
N GLN A 133 -5.57 -14.26 -10.19
CA GLN A 133 -6.09 -15.62 -10.03
C GLN A 133 -6.21 -16.05 -8.56
N ASN A 134 -5.45 -15.46 -7.65
CA ASN A 134 -5.49 -15.75 -6.22
C ASN A 134 -6.44 -14.85 -5.43
N GLY A 135 -7.40 -14.21 -6.10
CA GLY A 135 -8.49 -13.49 -5.45
C GLY A 135 -8.15 -12.05 -5.03
N PHE A 136 -7.07 -11.47 -5.52
CA PHE A 136 -6.79 -10.06 -5.36
C PHE A 136 -7.62 -9.22 -6.35
N THR A 137 -7.98 -8.02 -5.94
CA THR A 137 -8.73 -7.05 -6.76
C THR A 137 -7.78 -6.17 -7.59
N GLY A 138 -6.53 -6.08 -7.16
CA GLY A 138 -5.49 -5.31 -7.84
C GLY A 138 -4.15 -5.50 -7.16
N TYR A 139 -3.13 -4.83 -7.69
CA TYR A 139 -1.79 -4.88 -7.11
C TYR A 139 -1.12 -3.51 -7.13
N MET A 140 -0.11 -3.35 -6.28
CA MET A 140 0.73 -2.17 -6.18
C MET A 140 2.20 -2.57 -6.04
N PRO A 141 3.06 -2.12 -6.96
CA PRO A 141 4.49 -2.41 -6.86
C PRO A 141 5.16 -1.57 -5.77
N LYS A 142 6.10 -2.14 -5.06
CA LYS A 142 7.06 -1.40 -4.22
C LYS A 142 8.19 -0.84 -5.14
N PRO A 143 8.69 0.38 -4.94
CA PRO A 143 8.39 1.30 -3.85
C PRO A 143 7.03 2.02 -4.01
N ILE A 144 6.36 2.25 -2.88
CA ILE A 144 5.02 2.82 -2.86
C ILE A 144 5.02 4.27 -3.34
N ASN A 145 4.25 4.54 -4.38
CA ASN A 145 3.99 5.89 -4.87
C ASN A 145 2.70 6.44 -4.22
N ALA A 146 2.82 7.47 -3.37
CA ALA A 146 1.70 7.99 -2.60
C ALA A 146 0.52 8.51 -3.44
N PRO A 147 0.71 9.30 -4.51
CA PRO A 147 -0.37 9.69 -5.43
C PRO A 147 -1.07 8.50 -6.07
N GLN A 148 -0.33 7.51 -6.53
CA GLN A 148 -0.86 6.31 -7.17
C GLN A 148 -1.67 5.47 -6.17
N LEU A 149 -1.15 5.26 -4.95
CA LEU A 149 -1.83 4.55 -3.87
C LEU A 149 -3.19 5.20 -3.56
N LYS A 150 -3.20 6.52 -3.33
CA LYS A 150 -4.43 7.26 -3.02
C LYS A 150 -5.45 7.16 -4.15
N LYS A 151 -5.02 7.30 -5.40
CA LYS A 151 -5.89 7.17 -6.56
C LYS A 151 -6.50 5.78 -6.64
N GLN A 152 -5.70 4.73 -6.55
CA GLN A 152 -6.17 3.35 -6.66
C GLN A 152 -7.17 2.99 -5.55
N ILE A 153 -6.90 3.40 -4.29
CA ILE A 153 -7.84 3.22 -3.19
C ILE A 153 -9.17 3.91 -3.47
N LEU A 154 -9.13 5.16 -3.92
CA LEU A 154 -10.34 5.93 -4.25
C LEU A 154 -11.14 5.28 -5.36
N ASP A 155 -10.49 4.82 -6.41
CA ASP A 155 -11.15 4.20 -7.57
C ASP A 155 -11.86 2.90 -7.12
N ILE A 156 -11.19 2.03 -6.37
CA ILE A 156 -11.74 0.78 -5.84
C ILE A 156 -12.92 1.04 -4.89
N LEU A 157 -12.81 2.01 -3.98
CA LEU A 157 -13.86 2.31 -3.02
C LEU A 157 -15.09 2.98 -3.68
N ARG A 158 -14.88 3.79 -4.72
CA ARG A 158 -15.98 4.42 -5.50
C ARG A 158 -16.80 3.41 -6.28
N GLU A 159 -16.17 2.47 -6.95
CA GLU A 159 -16.86 1.40 -7.68
C GLU A 159 -17.84 0.64 -6.78
N ARG A 160 -17.50 0.47 -5.50
CA ARG A 160 -18.36 -0.20 -4.54
C ARG A 160 -19.49 0.65 -3.99
N ILE A 161 -19.27 1.95 -3.78
CA ILE A 161 -20.32 2.86 -3.28
C ILE A 161 -21.39 3.07 -4.36
N THR A 162 -21.05 2.93 -5.63
CA THR A 162 -22.00 3.09 -6.75
C THR A 162 -22.87 1.85 -6.97
N LEU A 163 -22.54 0.70 -6.35
CA LEU A 163 -23.27 -0.57 -6.47
C LEU A 163 -24.28 -0.81 -5.33
N ILE A 164 -24.43 0.13 -4.40
CA ILE A 164 -25.42 0.12 -3.31
C ILE A 164 -26.46 1.20 -3.60
#